data_e071543e7b0f3079ed171a00b1e6e8b4
#
_entry.id   e071543e7b0f3079ed171a00b1e6e8b4
#
_cell.length_a   1.000
_cell.length_b   1.000
_cell.length_c   1.000
_cell.angle_alpha   90.00
_cell.angle_beta   90.00
_cell.angle_gamma   90.00
#
_symmetry.space_group_name_H-M   'P 1'
#
loop_
_entity.id
_entity.type
_entity.pdbx_description
1 polymer ?
#
loop_
_entity_poly.entity_id
_entity_poly.type
_entity_poly.pdbx_seq_one_letter_code
_entity_poly.pdbx_strand_id
1 'polypeptide(L)'
;MIETAIVRYPWYLAIYKGVIATFVWMGAIIIAFATVIKNLVLGVPTGVEVAGPVGIAVLTGQAAKMGIIYLLQFTALLSLNLAIINILPFPALDGGRLLFLILEKIRGRAVKQEWENLVHNLGFIILMGLVLLVTFGDVIKYGGGLFGTIKHLFGF
;
A
#
# COMPACT_ATOMS: atom_id res chain seq x y z
N MET A 1 -20.49 20.89 -2.45
CA MET A 1 -20.50 19.93 -1.33
C MET A 1 -20.96 18.59 -1.88
N ILE A 2 -20.14 17.55 -1.84
CA ILE A 2 -20.58 16.21 -2.24
C ILE A 2 -21.21 15.60 -0.99
N GLU A 3 -22.55 15.50 -0.97
CA GLU A 3 -23.25 14.78 0.09
C GLU A 3 -22.97 13.29 -0.07
N THR A 4 -22.16 12.74 0.82
CA THR A 4 -21.94 11.30 0.92
C THR A 4 -23.12 10.66 1.64
N ALA A 5 -24.11 10.19 0.88
CA ALA A 5 -25.22 9.43 1.42
C ALA A 5 -24.81 7.98 1.70
N ILE A 6 -25.04 7.50 2.91
CA ILE A 6 -24.86 6.08 3.26
C ILE A 6 -26.03 5.30 2.62
N VAL A 7 -25.74 4.59 1.53
CA VAL A 7 -26.72 3.73 0.85
C VAL A 7 -26.74 2.38 1.54
N ARG A 8 -27.90 2.01 2.11
CA ARG A 8 -28.10 0.69 2.74
C ARG A 8 -28.65 -0.28 1.70
N TYR A 9 -27.95 -1.39 1.53
CA TYR A 9 -28.40 -2.49 0.69
C TYR A 9 -28.84 -3.70 1.53
N PRO A 10 -29.80 -4.53 1.05
CA PRO A 10 -30.04 -5.85 1.62
C PRO A 10 -28.74 -6.67 1.61
N TRP A 11 -28.57 -7.55 2.61
CA TRP A 11 -27.32 -8.28 2.84
C TRP A 11 -26.79 -9.03 1.60
N TYR A 12 -27.66 -9.65 0.80
CA TYR A 12 -27.29 -10.37 -0.44
C TYR A 12 -26.78 -9.44 -1.54
N LEU A 13 -27.40 -8.26 -1.70
CA LEU A 13 -26.95 -7.24 -2.64
C LEU A 13 -25.66 -6.57 -2.16
N ALA A 14 -25.46 -6.43 -0.85
CA ALA A 14 -24.25 -5.88 -0.27
C ALA A 14 -23.04 -6.77 -0.58
N ILE A 15 -23.18 -8.11 -0.46
CA ILE A 15 -22.13 -9.06 -0.81
C ILE A 15 -21.78 -8.96 -2.31
N TYR A 16 -22.79 -9.02 -3.18
CA TYR A 16 -22.57 -8.93 -4.63
C TYR A 16 -21.88 -7.62 -5.04
N LYS A 17 -22.36 -6.49 -4.54
CA LYS A 17 -21.75 -5.18 -4.80
C LYS A 17 -20.37 -5.04 -4.18
N GLY A 18 -20.12 -5.63 -3.02
CA GLY A 18 -18.82 -5.66 -2.39
C GLY A 18 -17.78 -6.40 -3.23
N VAL A 19 -18.14 -7.56 -3.79
CA VAL A 19 -17.26 -8.30 -4.70
C VAL A 19 -16.95 -7.49 -5.95
N ILE A 20 -17.96 -6.90 -6.60
CA ILE A 20 -17.74 -6.04 -7.78
C ILE A 20 -16.85 -4.85 -7.41
N ALA A 21 -17.15 -4.16 -6.31
CA ALA A 21 -16.35 -3.03 -5.86
C ALA A 21 -14.88 -3.41 -5.63
N THR A 22 -14.61 -4.59 -5.07
CA THR A 22 -13.24 -5.10 -4.89
C THR A 22 -12.49 -5.20 -6.22
N PHE A 23 -13.10 -5.78 -7.27
CA PHE A 23 -12.48 -5.88 -8.59
C PHE A 23 -12.29 -4.51 -9.25
N VAL A 24 -13.25 -3.60 -9.11
CA VAL A 24 -13.15 -2.23 -9.63
C VAL A 24 -12.00 -1.47 -8.95
N TRP A 25 -11.92 -1.52 -7.63
CA TRP A 25 -10.83 -0.89 -6.88
C TRP A 25 -9.47 -1.52 -7.19
N MET A 26 -9.41 -2.85 -7.32
CA MET A 26 -8.18 -3.55 -7.71
C MET A 26 -7.69 -3.08 -9.09
N GLY A 27 -8.59 -2.97 -10.07
CA GLY A 27 -8.26 -2.42 -11.39
C GLY A 27 -7.77 -0.96 -11.31
N ALA A 28 -8.45 -0.12 -10.54
CA ALA A 28 -8.04 1.28 -10.34
C ALA A 28 -6.65 1.39 -9.70
N ILE A 29 -6.34 0.57 -8.71
CA ILE A 29 -5.02 0.55 -8.05
C ILE A 29 -3.93 0.10 -9.04
N ILE A 30 -4.17 -0.95 -9.84
CA ILE A 30 -3.22 -1.42 -10.86
C ILE A 30 -2.93 -0.31 -11.87
N ILE A 31 -3.97 0.38 -12.35
CA ILE A 31 -3.82 1.51 -13.30
C ILE A 31 -3.05 2.65 -12.65
N ALA A 32 -3.32 2.96 -11.38
CA ALA A 32 -2.58 3.98 -10.64
C ALA A 32 -1.08 3.64 -10.53
N PHE A 33 -0.74 2.40 -10.17
CA PHE A 33 0.65 1.93 -10.14
C PHE A 33 1.32 2.02 -11.51
N ALA A 34 0.65 1.54 -12.57
CA ALA A 34 1.17 1.63 -13.94
C ALA A 34 1.43 3.09 -14.35
N THR A 35 0.54 3.99 -13.96
CA THR A 35 0.68 5.44 -14.24
C THR A 35 1.86 6.04 -13.48
N VAL A 36 2.05 5.68 -12.21
CA VAL A 36 3.19 6.13 -11.41
C VAL A 36 4.51 5.66 -12.04
N ILE A 37 4.60 4.38 -12.41
CA ILE A 37 5.80 3.82 -13.06
C ILE A 37 6.06 4.53 -14.39
N LYS A 38 5.03 4.71 -15.22
CA LYS A 38 5.13 5.44 -16.49
C LYS A 38 5.66 6.85 -16.28
N ASN A 39 5.10 7.60 -15.34
CA ASN A 39 5.50 8.97 -15.06
C ASN A 39 6.94 9.05 -14.54
N LEU A 40 7.35 8.10 -13.70
CA LEU A 40 8.72 7.99 -13.20
C LEU A 40 9.72 7.78 -14.35
N VAL A 41 9.39 6.89 -15.31
CA VAL A 41 10.23 6.62 -16.50
C VAL A 41 10.31 7.86 -17.41
N LEU A 42 9.21 8.60 -17.54
CA LEU A 42 9.14 9.80 -18.38
C LEU A 42 9.68 11.06 -17.68
N GLY A 43 10.08 10.99 -16.40
CA GLY A 43 10.55 12.15 -15.64
C GLY A 43 9.46 13.18 -15.34
N VAL A 44 8.17 12.78 -15.41
CA VAL A 44 7.04 13.65 -15.13
C VAL A 44 6.73 13.59 -13.63
N PRO A 45 6.50 14.74 -12.95
CA PRO A 45 6.08 14.73 -11.55
C PRO A 45 4.82 13.87 -11.37
N THR A 46 4.89 12.86 -10.52
CA THR A 46 3.77 11.93 -10.32
C THR A 46 2.61 12.54 -9.56
N GLY A 47 2.84 13.63 -8.82
CA GLY A 47 1.83 14.27 -7.97
C GLY A 47 1.25 13.35 -6.89
N VAL A 48 1.74 12.10 -6.80
CA VAL A 48 1.27 11.12 -5.84
C VAL A 48 2.07 11.27 -4.55
N GLU A 49 1.39 11.66 -3.50
CA GLU A 49 1.97 11.61 -2.16
C GLU A 49 1.97 10.16 -1.67
N VAL A 50 3.17 9.61 -1.50
CA VAL A 50 3.33 8.28 -0.91
C VAL A 50 3.24 8.43 0.60
N ALA A 51 2.22 7.86 1.20
CA ALA A 51 2.11 7.79 2.65
C ALA A 51 2.92 6.59 3.16
N GLY A 52 3.86 6.86 4.05
CA GLY A 52 4.59 5.82 4.78
C GLY A 52 3.84 5.34 6.02
N PRO A 53 4.50 4.57 6.90
CA PRO A 53 3.87 4.01 8.09
C PRO A 53 3.22 5.07 9.01
N VAL A 54 3.85 6.23 9.16
CA VAL A 54 3.32 7.33 9.99
C VAL A 54 2.12 7.98 9.31
N GLY A 55 2.18 8.22 8.00
CA GLY A 55 1.07 8.75 7.22
C GLY A 55 -0.14 7.82 7.27
N ILE A 56 0.06 6.50 7.12
CA ILE A 56 -0.99 5.48 7.24
C ILE A 56 -1.61 5.52 8.64
N ALA A 57 -0.82 5.65 9.72
CA ALA A 57 -1.34 5.75 11.07
C ALA A 57 -2.22 7.00 11.27
N VAL A 58 -1.79 8.15 10.74
CA VAL A 58 -2.56 9.40 10.77
C VAL A 58 -3.88 9.26 10.01
N LEU A 59 -3.84 8.71 8.77
CA LEU A 59 -5.02 8.49 7.95
C LEU A 59 -6.00 7.49 8.61
N THR A 60 -5.47 6.43 9.25
CA THR A 60 -6.27 5.48 10.04
C THR A 60 -7.00 6.19 11.18
N GLY A 61 -6.29 7.07 11.90
CA GLY A 61 -6.89 7.88 12.97
C GLY A 61 -7.99 8.82 12.46
N GLN A 62 -7.80 9.41 11.28
CA GLN A 62 -8.83 10.24 10.63
C GLN A 62 -10.05 9.41 10.21
N ALA A 63 -9.84 8.24 9.59
CA ALA A 63 -10.91 7.33 9.21
C ALA A 63 -11.71 6.85 10.43
N ALA A 64 -11.02 6.55 11.55
CA ALA A 64 -11.66 6.17 12.80
C ALA A 64 -12.55 7.29 13.38
N LYS A 65 -12.12 8.55 13.29
CA LYS A 65 -12.93 9.71 13.72
C LYS A 65 -14.17 9.93 12.86
N MET A 66 -14.13 9.56 11.57
CA MET A 66 -15.28 9.64 10.68
C MET A 66 -16.31 8.52 10.94
N GLY A 67 -15.91 7.45 11.61
CA GLY A 67 -16.75 6.35 12.03
C GLY A 67 -16.31 4.99 11.49
N ILE A 68 -16.91 3.93 12.07
CA ILE A 68 -16.51 2.54 11.83
C ILE A 68 -16.60 2.12 10.35
N ILE A 69 -17.58 2.65 9.61
CA ILE A 69 -17.76 2.32 8.19
C ILE A 69 -16.57 2.83 7.37
N TYR A 70 -16.13 4.06 7.63
CA TYR A 70 -14.96 4.63 6.96
C TYR A 70 -13.67 3.91 7.33
N LEU A 71 -13.53 3.50 8.59
CA LEU A 71 -12.40 2.71 9.04
C LEU A 71 -12.34 1.35 8.33
N LEU A 72 -13.48 0.66 8.20
CA LEU A 72 -13.56 -0.62 7.47
C LEU A 72 -13.23 -0.44 5.98
N GLN A 73 -13.74 0.60 5.33
CA GLN A 73 -13.42 0.92 3.93
C GLN A 73 -11.93 1.22 3.74
N PHE A 74 -11.34 2.00 4.65
CA PHE A 74 -9.91 2.31 4.61
C PHE A 74 -9.06 1.06 4.81
N THR A 75 -9.44 0.20 5.76
CA THR A 75 -8.75 -1.08 5.98
C THR A 75 -8.84 -2.00 4.76
N ALA A 76 -10.01 -2.07 4.11
CA ALA A 76 -10.18 -2.84 2.89
C ALA A 76 -9.28 -2.31 1.75
N LEU A 77 -9.21 -0.98 1.60
CA LEU A 77 -8.34 -0.33 0.60
C LEU A 77 -6.86 -0.61 0.86
N LEU A 78 -6.41 -0.52 2.12
CA LEU A 78 -5.04 -0.87 2.51
C LEU A 78 -4.73 -2.34 2.22
N SER A 79 -5.66 -3.25 2.52
CA SER A 79 -5.49 -4.68 2.24
C SER A 79 -5.34 -4.96 0.74
N LEU A 80 -6.14 -4.30 -0.10
CA LEU A 80 -6.02 -4.40 -1.55
C LEU A 80 -4.68 -3.86 -2.06
N ASN A 81 -4.23 -2.71 -1.56
CA ASN A 81 -2.92 -2.15 -1.91
C ASN A 81 -1.79 -3.10 -1.55
N LEU A 82 -1.79 -3.65 -0.32
CA LEU A 82 -0.79 -4.62 0.12
C LEU A 82 -0.79 -5.89 -0.72
N ALA A 83 -1.98 -6.40 -1.07
CA ALA A 83 -2.10 -7.59 -1.93
C ALA A 83 -1.49 -7.34 -3.31
N ILE A 84 -1.76 -6.19 -3.92
CA ILE A 84 -1.22 -5.82 -5.24
C ILE A 84 0.29 -5.62 -5.18
N ILE A 85 0.79 -4.91 -4.15
CA ILE A 85 2.24 -4.70 -3.96
C ILE A 85 2.95 -6.05 -3.79
N ASN A 86 2.39 -6.98 -3.00
CA ASN A 86 3.00 -8.28 -2.76
C ASN A 86 3.05 -9.18 -4.01
N ILE A 87 2.17 -8.97 -4.97
CA ILE A 87 2.18 -9.69 -6.26
C ILE A 87 3.24 -9.14 -7.23
N LEU A 88 3.72 -7.90 -7.03
CA LEU A 88 4.72 -7.32 -7.92
C LEU A 88 6.00 -8.18 -7.95
N PRO A 89 6.63 -8.34 -9.14
CA PRO A 89 7.86 -9.12 -9.29
C PRO A 89 9.07 -8.35 -8.75
N PHE A 90 9.03 -8.03 -7.47
CA PHE A 90 10.08 -7.29 -6.78
C PHE A 90 10.78 -8.20 -5.74
N PRO A 91 12.11 -8.21 -5.69
CA PRO A 91 12.84 -8.92 -4.65
C PRO A 91 12.38 -8.47 -3.26
N ALA A 92 12.33 -9.40 -2.30
CA ALA A 92 11.80 -9.25 -0.95
C ALA A 92 10.25 -9.34 -0.83
N LEU A 93 9.51 -9.32 -1.93
CA LEU A 93 8.06 -9.56 -1.93
C LEU A 93 7.74 -10.99 -2.40
N ASP A 94 6.51 -11.46 -2.13
CA ASP A 94 6.07 -12.80 -2.53
C ASP A 94 6.07 -12.97 -4.06
N GLY A 95 5.73 -11.91 -4.82
CA GLY A 95 5.81 -11.89 -6.27
C GLY A 95 7.22 -12.10 -6.81
N GLY A 96 8.25 -11.67 -6.08
CA GLY A 96 9.65 -11.97 -6.41
C GLY A 96 9.96 -13.46 -6.33
N ARG A 97 9.48 -14.15 -5.29
CA ARG A 97 9.62 -15.61 -5.17
C ARG A 97 8.86 -16.34 -6.27
N LEU A 98 7.63 -15.90 -6.57
CA LEU A 98 6.84 -16.45 -7.67
C LEU A 98 7.57 -16.32 -9.01
N LEU A 99 8.23 -15.17 -9.24
CA LEU A 99 9.04 -14.96 -10.44
C LEU A 99 10.18 -15.97 -10.54
N PHE A 100 10.92 -16.27 -9.46
CA PHE A 100 11.95 -17.30 -9.45
C PHE A 100 11.38 -18.69 -9.77
N LEU A 101 10.26 -19.08 -9.17
CA LEU A 101 9.57 -20.34 -9.47
C LEU A 101 9.16 -20.46 -10.95
N ILE A 102 8.66 -19.38 -11.54
CA ILE A 102 8.31 -19.33 -12.96
C ILE A 102 9.56 -19.50 -13.82
N LEU A 103 10.65 -18.80 -13.48
CA LEU A 103 11.92 -18.92 -14.18
C LEU A 103 12.51 -20.33 -14.11
N GLU A 104 12.46 -20.98 -12.95
CA GLU A 104 12.88 -22.38 -12.77
C GLU A 104 12.08 -23.32 -13.66
N LYS A 105 10.75 -23.15 -13.69
CA LYS A 105 9.85 -23.96 -14.53
C LYS A 105 10.16 -23.79 -16.02
N ILE A 106 10.46 -22.57 -16.49
CA ILE A 106 10.78 -22.30 -17.88
C ILE A 106 12.18 -22.84 -18.26
N ARG A 107 13.16 -22.71 -17.35
CA ARG A 107 14.54 -23.18 -17.59
C ARG A 107 14.72 -24.68 -17.39
N GLY A 108 13.78 -25.35 -16.76
CA GLY A 108 13.85 -26.79 -16.43
C GLY A 108 14.93 -27.15 -15.40
N ARG A 109 15.50 -26.16 -14.70
CA ARG A 109 16.51 -26.36 -13.64
C ARG A 109 16.36 -25.31 -12.55
N ALA A 110 16.59 -25.73 -11.30
CA ALA A 110 16.53 -24.85 -10.14
C ALA A 110 17.60 -23.75 -10.20
N VAL A 111 17.23 -22.56 -9.74
CA VAL A 111 18.18 -21.48 -9.46
C VAL A 111 18.95 -21.83 -8.19
N LYS A 112 20.26 -21.55 -8.14
CA LYS A 112 21.02 -21.76 -6.92
C LYS A 112 20.46 -20.91 -5.79
N GLN A 113 20.18 -21.53 -4.66
CA GLN A 113 19.63 -20.89 -3.46
C GLN A 113 20.42 -19.64 -3.01
N GLU A 114 21.74 -19.68 -3.23
CA GLU A 114 22.62 -18.56 -2.88
C GLU A 114 22.26 -17.28 -3.67
N TRP A 115 21.95 -17.40 -4.96
CA TRP A 115 21.55 -16.27 -5.80
C TRP A 115 20.17 -15.75 -5.46
N GLU A 116 19.22 -16.66 -5.21
CA GLU A 116 17.88 -16.29 -4.77
C GLU A 116 17.93 -15.51 -3.45
N ASN A 117 18.68 -16.02 -2.45
CA ASN A 117 18.87 -15.36 -1.18
C ASN A 117 19.57 -13.99 -1.32
N LEU A 118 20.60 -13.90 -2.16
CA LEU A 118 21.32 -12.64 -2.39
C LEU A 118 20.40 -11.57 -2.98
N VAL A 119 19.65 -11.92 -4.02
CA VAL A 119 18.71 -11.00 -4.68
C VAL A 119 17.59 -10.59 -3.71
N HIS A 120 17.09 -11.54 -2.91
CA HIS A 120 16.05 -11.29 -1.92
C HIS A 120 16.54 -10.35 -0.81
N ASN A 121 17.75 -10.57 -0.28
CA ASN A 121 18.36 -9.73 0.74
C ASN A 121 18.65 -8.31 0.22
N LEU A 122 19.16 -8.18 -1.01
CA LEU A 122 19.34 -6.87 -1.63
C LEU A 122 18.01 -6.13 -1.79
N GLY A 123 16.98 -6.81 -2.26
CA GLY A 123 15.64 -6.25 -2.37
C GLY A 123 15.10 -5.79 -1.01
N PHE A 124 15.33 -6.58 0.04
CA PHE A 124 14.93 -6.23 1.40
C PHE A 124 15.64 -4.97 1.92
N ILE A 125 16.94 -4.84 1.67
CA ILE A 125 17.71 -3.65 2.08
C ILE A 125 17.19 -2.41 1.35
N ILE A 126 16.92 -2.52 0.04
CA ILE A 126 16.37 -1.41 -0.76
C ILE A 126 14.98 -1.03 -0.24
N LEU A 127 14.11 -2.01 0.01
CA LEU A 127 12.76 -1.78 0.53
C LEU A 127 12.80 -1.12 1.90
N MET A 128 13.66 -1.61 2.79
CA MET A 128 13.84 -1.05 4.13
C MET A 128 14.36 0.40 4.06
N GLY A 129 15.33 0.66 3.18
CA GLY A 129 15.83 2.02 2.93
C GLY A 129 14.73 2.96 2.44
N LEU A 130 13.88 2.49 1.50
CA LEU A 130 12.75 3.25 1.00
C LEU A 130 11.73 3.54 2.11
N VAL A 131 11.38 2.54 2.92
CA VAL A 131 10.46 2.69 4.05
C VAL A 131 10.99 3.72 5.05
N LEU A 132 12.27 3.66 5.39
CA LEU A 132 12.91 4.63 6.29
C LEU A 132 12.87 6.06 5.71
N LEU A 133 13.18 6.21 4.42
CA LEU A 133 13.16 7.51 3.74
C LEU A 133 11.76 8.10 3.72
N VAL A 134 10.73 7.32 3.36
CA VAL A 134 9.34 7.76 3.36
C VAL A 134 8.86 8.06 4.78
N THR A 135 9.22 7.23 5.76
CA THR A 135 8.89 7.46 7.18
C THR A 135 9.49 8.76 7.68
N PHE A 136 10.73 9.07 7.31
CA PHE A 136 11.36 10.34 7.67
C PHE A 136 10.62 11.54 7.05
N GLY A 137 10.20 11.43 5.80
CA GLY A 137 9.35 12.43 5.13
C GLY A 137 8.01 12.63 5.85
N ASP A 138 7.36 11.52 6.25
CA ASP A 138 6.11 11.55 7.02
C ASP A 138 6.29 12.26 8.37
N VAL A 139 7.38 11.95 9.08
CA VAL A 139 7.67 12.57 10.38
C VAL A 139 7.86 14.08 10.24
N ILE A 140 8.52 14.55 9.20
CA ILE A 140 8.65 15.99 8.92
C ILE A 140 7.27 16.61 8.63
N LYS A 141 6.45 15.93 7.81
CA LYS A 141 5.14 16.43 7.38
C LYS A 141 4.11 16.44 8.51
N TYR A 142 4.05 15.38 9.29
CA TYR A 142 3.03 15.18 10.33
C TYR A 142 3.56 15.40 11.75
N GLY A 143 4.88 15.54 11.93
CA GLY A 143 5.53 15.63 13.25
C GLY A 143 5.06 16.81 14.08
N GLY A 144 4.79 17.95 13.47
CA GLY A 144 4.26 19.14 14.18
C GLY A 144 2.90 18.88 14.85
N GLY A 145 2.03 18.07 14.22
CA GLY A 145 0.74 17.66 14.80
C GLY A 145 0.87 16.57 15.86
N LEU A 146 1.79 15.62 15.67
CA LEU A 146 2.06 14.54 16.63
C LEU A 146 2.68 15.07 17.93
N PHE A 147 3.64 15.99 17.84
CA PHE A 147 4.23 16.65 19.01
C PHE A 147 3.19 17.46 19.80
N GLY A 148 2.25 18.13 19.12
CA GLY A 148 1.13 18.83 19.76
C GLY A 148 0.20 17.87 20.51
N THR A 149 -0.13 16.72 19.93
CA THR A 149 -1.00 15.71 20.54
C THR A 149 -0.32 15.03 21.73
N ILE A 150 0.97 14.71 21.62
CA ILE A 150 1.76 14.12 22.71
C ILE A 150 1.89 15.11 23.87
N LYS A 151 2.15 16.38 23.58
CA LYS A 151 2.21 17.45 24.58
C LYS A 151 0.89 17.59 25.37
N HIS A 152 -0.25 17.48 24.68
CA HIS A 152 -1.57 17.49 25.32
C HIS A 152 -1.87 16.25 26.16
N LEU A 153 -1.31 15.08 25.79
CA LEU A 153 -1.53 13.81 26.52
C LEU A 153 -0.69 13.74 27.80
N PHE A 154 0.50 14.35 27.80
CA PHE A 154 1.43 14.33 28.92
C PHE A 154 1.40 15.61 29.78
N GLY A 155 0.51 16.58 29.48
CA GLY A 155 0.24 17.72 30.36
C GLY A 155 1.35 18.75 30.51
N PHE A 156 2.24 18.88 29.51
CA PHE A 156 3.29 19.94 29.49
C PHE A 156 2.92 21.05 28.52
#